data_a32ba55b351bb0f9e5d8ecc3883b2e65
#
_entry.id   a32ba55b351bb0f9e5d8ecc3883b2e65
#
_cell.length_a   1.000
_cell.length_b   1.000
_cell.length_c   1.000
_cell.angle_alpha   90.00
_cell.angle_beta   90.00
_cell.angle_gamma   90.00
#
_symmetry.space_group_name_H-M   'P 1'
#
loop_
_entity.id
_entity.type
_entity.pdbx_description
1 polymer ?
#
loop_
_entity_poly.entity_id
_entity_poly.type
_entity_poly.pdbx_seq_one_letter_code
_entity_poly.pdbx_strand_id
1 'polypeptide(L)'
;MSTIKDYIMVVNTIPKELCEALVDECNTKIWEKHKWNNYAAGTFESEPTKELDVMACTKEQQAKITPFLIEALNKYQEKHSWPGEKTQGPWLTKFSPIRFNRYQVGTMMREHYDHIHSIFDGQMKGVPLVSIVANLNEDYEGSEFYCRGEEIKLKTGDILLFPSNFMYPHEVKE
;
A
#
# COMPACT_ATOMS: atom_id res chain seq x y z
N MET A 1 13.08 3.58 24.44
CA MET A 1 13.35 2.54 23.42
C MET A 1 12.21 2.62 22.41
N SER A 2 12.49 2.72 21.12
CA SER A 2 11.47 2.63 20.09
C SER A 2 10.90 1.20 20.06
N THR A 3 9.60 1.10 19.86
CA THR A 3 8.90 -0.17 19.69
C THR A 3 8.72 -0.46 18.20
N ILE A 4 8.41 -1.69 17.85
CA ILE A 4 8.13 -2.08 16.46
C ILE A 4 6.95 -1.28 15.87
N LYS A 5 6.02 -0.81 16.71
CA LYS A 5 4.86 0.00 16.29
C LYS A 5 5.24 1.42 15.86
N ASP A 6 6.37 1.94 16.35
CA ASP A 6 6.83 3.28 16.02
C ASP A 6 7.18 3.43 14.53
N TYR A 7 7.36 2.28 13.83
CA TYR A 7 7.59 2.23 12.38
C TYR A 7 6.30 2.19 11.54
N ILE A 8 5.14 2.23 12.17
CA ILE A 8 3.86 2.46 11.50
C ILE A 8 3.59 3.96 11.55
N MET A 9 3.37 4.60 10.40
CA MET A 9 3.20 6.04 10.31
C MET A 9 2.05 6.38 9.38
N VAL A 10 1.18 7.28 9.81
CA VAL A 10 0.13 7.87 8.98
C VAL A 10 0.45 9.35 8.77
N VAL A 11 0.40 9.81 7.55
CA VAL A 11 0.57 11.23 7.19
C VAL A 11 -0.53 11.63 6.21
N ASN A 12 -1.13 12.81 6.39
CA ASN A 12 -2.10 13.35 5.46
C ASN A 12 -1.36 14.28 4.49
N THR A 13 -1.27 13.89 3.22
CA THR A 13 -0.57 14.65 2.19
C THR A 13 -1.38 14.82 0.91
N ILE A 14 -2.32 13.93 0.59
CA ILE A 14 -3.08 14.00 -0.66
C ILE A 14 -4.26 14.95 -0.48
N PRO A 15 -4.39 16.01 -1.29
CA PRO A 15 -5.56 16.89 -1.24
C PRO A 15 -6.86 16.12 -1.49
N LYS A 16 -7.90 16.47 -0.74
CA LYS A 16 -9.22 15.81 -0.83
C LYS A 16 -9.78 15.87 -2.27
N GLU A 17 -9.65 17.00 -2.93
CA GLU A 17 -10.13 17.18 -4.30
C GLU A 17 -9.42 16.24 -5.30
N LEU A 18 -8.14 15.93 -5.06
CA LEU A 18 -7.43 14.96 -5.88
C LEU A 18 -7.89 13.53 -5.59
N CYS A 19 -8.17 13.21 -4.33
CA CYS A 19 -8.73 11.91 -3.96
C CYS A 19 -10.08 11.68 -4.65
N GLU A 20 -11.00 12.66 -4.56
CA GLU A 20 -12.32 12.63 -5.21
C GLU A 20 -12.18 12.45 -6.73
N ALA A 21 -11.33 13.25 -7.38
CA ALA A 21 -11.09 13.14 -8.81
C ALA A 21 -10.53 11.78 -9.23
N LEU A 22 -9.63 11.19 -8.44
CA LEU A 22 -9.10 9.85 -8.71
C LEU A 22 -10.16 8.76 -8.53
N VAL A 23 -11.02 8.86 -7.51
CA VAL A 23 -12.15 7.93 -7.30
C VAL A 23 -13.09 7.99 -8.49
N ASP A 24 -13.48 9.20 -8.94
CA ASP A 24 -14.35 9.40 -10.10
C ASP A 24 -13.74 8.82 -11.39
N GLU A 25 -12.47 9.11 -11.64
CA GLU A 25 -11.75 8.51 -12.76
C GLU A 25 -11.75 6.97 -12.71
N CYS A 26 -11.50 6.40 -11.53
CA CYS A 26 -11.45 4.96 -11.32
C CYS A 26 -12.82 4.29 -11.51
N ASN A 27 -13.92 4.96 -11.12
CA ASN A 27 -15.29 4.44 -11.28
C ASN A 27 -15.70 4.26 -12.74
N THR A 28 -15.02 4.90 -13.69
CA THR A 28 -15.26 4.74 -15.13
C THR A 28 -14.47 3.60 -15.78
N LYS A 29 -13.61 2.91 -15.03
CA LYS A 29 -12.65 1.94 -15.55
C LYS A 29 -13.07 0.50 -15.28
N ILE A 30 -12.41 -0.42 -15.97
CA ILE A 30 -12.58 -1.86 -15.77
C ILE A 30 -11.70 -2.30 -14.61
N TRP A 31 -12.27 -3.06 -13.70
CA TRP A 31 -11.61 -3.64 -12.55
C TRP A 31 -11.49 -5.14 -12.70
N GLU A 32 -10.43 -5.71 -12.14
CA GLU A 32 -10.21 -7.15 -12.07
C GLU A 32 -10.27 -7.62 -10.62
N LYS A 33 -10.65 -8.87 -10.39
CA LYS A 33 -10.56 -9.46 -9.05
C LYS A 33 -9.11 -9.70 -8.68
N HIS A 34 -8.78 -9.40 -7.43
CA HIS A 34 -7.48 -9.72 -6.86
C HIS A 34 -7.21 -11.24 -6.93
N LYS A 35 -5.96 -11.61 -7.14
CA LYS A 35 -5.50 -13.00 -7.20
C LYS A 35 -4.29 -13.18 -6.31
N TRP A 36 -4.31 -14.24 -5.53
CA TRP A 36 -3.19 -14.65 -4.71
C TRP A 36 -2.27 -15.57 -5.50
N ASN A 37 -0.97 -15.39 -5.34
CA ASN A 37 -0.01 -16.31 -5.92
C ASN A 37 0.21 -17.50 -4.96
N ASN A 38 -0.12 -18.70 -5.42
CA ASN A 38 0.27 -19.93 -4.75
C ASN A 38 1.63 -20.37 -5.27
N TYR A 39 2.68 -19.94 -4.60
CA TYR A 39 4.06 -20.21 -5.03
C TYR A 39 4.42 -21.70 -5.00
N ALA A 40 3.84 -22.49 -4.10
CA ALA A 40 4.08 -23.94 -4.06
C ALA A 40 3.52 -24.66 -5.28
N ALA A 41 2.35 -24.24 -5.76
CA ALA A 41 1.67 -24.80 -6.93
C ALA A 41 2.03 -24.09 -8.24
N GLY A 42 2.65 -22.91 -8.20
CA GLY A 42 2.91 -22.06 -9.37
C GLY A 42 1.62 -21.53 -10.03
N THR A 43 0.55 -21.38 -9.25
CA THR A 43 -0.79 -20.97 -9.73
C THR A 43 -1.27 -19.71 -9.04
N PHE A 44 -2.30 -19.09 -9.61
CA PHE A 44 -3.04 -18.00 -8.96
C PHE A 44 -4.36 -18.53 -8.43
N GLU A 45 -4.70 -18.11 -7.22
CA GLU A 45 -5.97 -18.43 -6.54
C GLU A 45 -6.78 -17.16 -6.31
N SER A 46 -8.08 -17.25 -6.45
CA SER A 46 -9.02 -16.17 -6.18
C SER A 46 -10.36 -16.76 -5.73
N GLU A 47 -10.96 -16.15 -4.71
CA GLU A 47 -12.34 -16.37 -4.29
C GLU A 47 -13.17 -15.14 -4.73
N PRO A 48 -13.70 -15.08 -5.95
CA PRO A 48 -14.24 -13.85 -6.54
C PRO A 48 -15.29 -13.12 -5.71
N THR A 49 -16.00 -13.83 -4.83
CA THR A 49 -17.03 -13.26 -3.93
C THR A 49 -16.43 -12.57 -2.71
N LYS A 50 -15.18 -12.86 -2.36
CA LYS A 50 -14.50 -12.30 -1.19
C LYS A 50 -13.34 -11.37 -1.55
N GLU A 51 -12.81 -11.51 -2.76
CA GLU A 51 -11.67 -10.73 -3.18
C GLU A 51 -12.07 -9.30 -3.57
N LEU A 52 -11.23 -8.36 -3.15
CA LEU A 52 -11.33 -6.98 -3.61
C LEU A 52 -11.10 -6.87 -5.12
N ASP A 53 -11.49 -5.73 -5.66
CA ASP A 53 -11.18 -5.36 -7.04
C ASP A 53 -9.85 -4.61 -7.10
N VAL A 54 -9.07 -4.87 -8.14
CA VAL A 54 -7.77 -4.21 -8.37
C VAL A 54 -7.72 -3.61 -9.78
N MET A 55 -7.00 -2.52 -9.89
CA MET A 55 -6.74 -1.85 -11.16
C MET A 55 -5.35 -1.24 -11.18
N ALA A 56 -4.61 -1.42 -12.27
CA ALA A 56 -3.32 -0.76 -12.45
C ALA A 56 -3.50 0.75 -12.58
N CYS A 57 -2.64 1.52 -11.92
CA CYS A 57 -2.59 2.96 -12.05
C CYS A 57 -2.10 3.36 -13.45
N THR A 58 -2.81 4.25 -14.13
CA THR A 58 -2.35 4.80 -15.42
C THR A 58 -1.16 5.74 -15.20
N LYS A 59 -0.39 6.02 -16.28
CA LYS A 59 0.74 6.96 -16.19
C LYS A 59 0.29 8.37 -15.75
N GLU A 60 -0.89 8.79 -16.17
CA GLU A 60 -1.45 10.10 -15.79
C GLU A 60 -1.83 10.15 -14.32
N GLN A 61 -2.52 9.13 -13.82
CA GLN A 61 -2.86 9.01 -12.41
C GLN A 61 -1.59 8.89 -11.56
N GLN A 62 -0.61 8.12 -12.01
CA GLN A 62 0.67 8.00 -11.34
C GLN A 62 1.38 9.36 -11.24
N ALA A 63 1.40 10.15 -12.31
CA ALA A 63 2.00 11.49 -12.30
C ALA A 63 1.30 12.44 -11.31
N LYS A 64 -0.03 12.31 -11.14
CA LYS A 64 -0.81 13.11 -10.18
C LYS A 64 -0.50 12.73 -8.73
N ILE A 65 -0.37 11.43 -8.39
CA ILE A 65 -0.27 10.97 -7.01
C ILE A 65 1.18 10.85 -6.49
N THR A 66 2.13 10.55 -7.36
CA THR A 66 3.53 10.30 -6.99
C THR A 66 4.18 11.41 -6.14
N PRO A 67 3.96 12.71 -6.40
CA PRO A 67 4.54 13.76 -5.56
C PRO A 67 4.17 13.63 -4.08
N PHE A 68 2.93 13.26 -3.78
CA PHE A 68 2.43 13.10 -2.41
C PHE A 68 2.97 11.85 -1.74
N LEU A 69 3.12 10.75 -2.51
CA LEU A 69 3.78 9.52 -2.02
C LEU A 69 5.25 9.79 -1.66
N ILE A 70 5.95 10.57 -2.49
CA ILE A 70 7.35 10.97 -2.22
C ILE A 70 7.42 11.86 -0.99
N GLU A 71 6.52 12.82 -0.83
CA GLU A 71 6.45 13.68 0.36
C GLU A 71 6.25 12.84 1.64
N ALA A 72 5.29 11.91 1.62
CA ALA A 72 5.05 11.01 2.74
C ALA A 72 6.27 10.15 3.05
N LEU A 73 6.93 9.63 2.02
CA LEU A 73 8.13 8.82 2.14
C LEU A 73 9.30 9.61 2.73
N ASN A 74 9.49 10.87 2.32
CA ASN A 74 10.53 11.74 2.89
C ASN A 74 10.29 11.98 4.38
N LYS A 75 9.05 12.26 4.80
CA LYS A 75 8.68 12.38 6.22
C LYS A 75 8.96 11.09 7.00
N TYR A 76 8.70 9.93 6.38
CA TYR A 76 9.00 8.63 6.97
C TYR A 76 10.51 8.41 7.13
N GLN A 77 11.30 8.74 6.10
CA GLN A 77 12.77 8.65 6.14
C GLN A 77 13.37 9.57 7.21
N GLU A 78 12.90 10.83 7.28
CA GLU A 78 13.35 11.79 8.30
C GLU A 78 13.09 11.25 9.71
N LYS A 79 11.92 10.67 9.96
CA LYS A 79 11.57 10.10 11.27
C LYS A 79 12.44 8.91 11.65
N HIS A 80 12.83 8.08 10.67
CA HIS A 80 13.48 6.78 10.88
C HIS A 80 14.91 6.71 10.36
N SER A 81 15.52 7.86 9.99
CA SER A 81 16.88 7.89 9.46
C SER A 81 17.89 7.37 10.47
N TRP A 82 18.83 6.58 9.96
CA TRP A 82 19.96 6.09 10.73
C TRP A 82 21.12 7.10 10.70
N PRO A 83 21.97 7.14 11.75
CA PRO A 83 23.11 8.06 11.79
C PRO A 83 24.08 7.95 10.60
N GLY A 84 24.06 6.83 9.88
CA GLY A 84 24.92 6.58 8.70
C GLY A 84 24.32 6.96 7.35
N GLU A 85 23.09 7.46 7.28
CA GLU A 85 22.38 7.72 6.02
C GLU A 85 23.11 8.71 5.10
N LYS A 86 23.71 9.74 5.68
CA LYS A 86 24.48 10.76 4.91
C LYS A 86 25.70 10.19 4.18
N THR A 87 26.18 9.03 4.62
CA THR A 87 27.38 8.39 4.05
C THR A 87 27.04 7.23 3.10
N GLN A 88 25.81 6.69 3.17
CA GLN A 88 25.40 5.51 2.40
C GLN A 88 24.45 5.83 1.24
N GLY A 89 23.99 7.09 1.13
CA GLY A 89 23.04 7.51 0.11
C GLY A 89 21.59 7.07 0.39
N PRO A 90 20.66 7.31 -0.54
CA PRO A 90 19.25 7.00 -0.35
C PRO A 90 19.04 5.47 -0.28
N TRP A 91 18.33 5.00 0.75
CA TRP A 91 18.00 3.60 0.96
C TRP A 91 16.74 3.13 0.23
N LEU A 92 15.93 4.08 -0.26
CA LEU A 92 14.75 3.82 -1.08
C LEU A 92 14.99 4.39 -2.48
N THR A 93 15.06 3.53 -3.48
CA THR A 93 15.47 3.92 -4.84
C THR A 93 14.44 3.63 -5.93
N LYS A 94 13.42 2.82 -5.64
CA LYS A 94 12.41 2.40 -6.61
C LYS A 94 11.06 2.20 -5.95
N PHE A 95 10.00 2.46 -6.70
CA PHE A 95 8.63 2.07 -6.39
C PHE A 95 8.21 0.85 -7.23
N SER A 96 7.41 -0.03 -6.63
CA SER A 96 6.62 -0.99 -7.40
C SER A 96 5.55 -0.25 -8.21
N PRO A 97 4.97 -0.88 -9.25
CA PRO A 97 3.81 -0.33 -9.93
C PRO A 97 2.69 -0.01 -8.92
N ILE A 98 2.12 1.19 -9.05
CA ILE A 98 0.99 1.61 -8.22
C ILE A 98 -0.27 0.92 -8.73
N ARG A 99 -1.10 0.44 -7.83
CA ARG A 99 -2.42 -0.10 -8.15
C ARG A 99 -3.47 0.55 -7.26
N PHE A 100 -4.69 0.63 -7.75
CA PHE A 100 -5.88 0.93 -6.95
C PHE A 100 -6.51 -0.35 -6.45
N ASN A 101 -6.97 -0.32 -5.22
CA ASN A 101 -7.76 -1.36 -4.58
C ASN A 101 -9.16 -0.79 -4.30
N ARG A 102 -10.20 -1.55 -4.64
CA ARG A 102 -11.58 -1.20 -4.33
C ARG A 102 -12.24 -2.33 -3.56
N TYR A 103 -12.76 -1.99 -2.41
CA TYR A 103 -13.50 -2.91 -1.55
C TYR A 103 -14.99 -2.74 -1.81
N GLN A 104 -15.67 -3.82 -2.15
CA GLN A 104 -17.12 -3.91 -2.27
C GLN A 104 -17.67 -4.55 -1.00
N VAL A 105 -18.98 -4.44 -0.77
CA VAL A 105 -19.64 -5.14 0.35
C VAL A 105 -19.31 -6.63 0.30
N GLY A 106 -18.85 -7.16 1.42
CA GLY A 106 -18.46 -8.58 1.56
C GLY A 106 -17.07 -8.92 1.00
N THR A 107 -16.25 -7.93 0.62
CA THR A 107 -14.88 -8.19 0.16
C THR A 107 -13.84 -7.74 1.18
N MET A 108 -12.70 -8.41 1.18
CA MET A 108 -11.62 -8.18 2.12
C MET A 108 -10.24 -8.34 1.48
N MET A 109 -9.22 -7.95 2.20
CA MET A 109 -7.84 -8.38 1.99
C MET A 109 -7.43 -9.20 3.21
N ARG A 110 -7.30 -10.52 3.05
CA ARG A 110 -6.90 -11.43 4.14
C ARG A 110 -5.54 -11.05 4.71
N GLU A 111 -5.28 -11.41 5.96
CA GLU A 111 -4.01 -11.13 6.62
C GLU A 111 -2.83 -11.66 5.80
N HIS A 112 -1.89 -10.81 5.54
CA HIS A 112 -0.67 -11.08 4.81
C HIS A 112 0.44 -10.10 5.19
N TYR A 113 1.60 -10.32 4.65
CA TYR A 113 2.69 -9.34 4.61
C TYR A 113 3.19 -9.19 3.18
N ASP A 114 3.65 -7.99 2.84
CA ASP A 114 4.18 -7.71 1.51
C ASP A 114 5.55 -8.38 1.36
N HIS A 115 5.60 -9.42 0.54
CA HIS A 115 6.78 -10.24 0.36
C HIS A 115 7.12 -10.43 -1.11
N ILE A 116 8.40 -10.34 -1.45
CA ILE A 116 8.91 -10.70 -2.77
C ILE A 116 9.62 -12.04 -2.64
N HIS A 117 9.15 -13.05 -3.36
CA HIS A 117 9.74 -14.39 -3.36
C HIS A 117 11.09 -14.45 -4.06
N SER A 118 11.30 -13.59 -5.06
CA SER A 118 12.57 -13.53 -5.78
C SER A 118 13.12 -12.11 -5.73
N ILE A 119 14.10 -11.90 -4.86
CA ILE A 119 14.82 -10.62 -4.73
C ILE A 119 16.03 -10.55 -5.66
N PHE A 120 16.41 -11.65 -6.29
CA PHE A 120 17.65 -11.76 -7.09
C PHE A 120 17.40 -11.85 -8.59
N ASP A 121 16.19 -12.10 -9.04
CA ASP A 121 15.83 -12.23 -10.45
C ASP A 121 14.62 -11.36 -10.84
N GLY A 122 14.26 -11.38 -12.13
CA GLY A 122 13.14 -10.61 -12.66
C GLY A 122 13.44 -9.14 -12.90
N GLN A 123 12.42 -8.42 -13.37
CA GLN A 123 12.53 -6.99 -13.71
C GLN A 123 12.58 -6.08 -12.49
N MET A 124 12.03 -6.54 -11.36
CA MET A 124 11.97 -5.80 -10.10
C MET A 124 12.88 -6.40 -9.04
N LYS A 125 14.18 -6.42 -9.34
CA LYS A 125 15.18 -6.87 -8.37
C LYS A 125 15.24 -5.90 -7.19
N GLY A 126 15.22 -6.43 -5.98
CA GLY A 126 15.36 -5.66 -4.75
C GLY A 126 14.56 -6.25 -3.60
N VAL A 127 14.71 -5.64 -2.44
CA VAL A 127 13.95 -5.99 -1.23
C VAL A 127 12.95 -4.88 -0.99
N PRO A 128 11.64 -5.16 -0.88
CA PRO A 128 10.69 -4.16 -0.44
C PRO A 128 11.01 -3.76 1.01
N LEU A 129 11.18 -2.48 1.25
CA LEU A 129 11.51 -1.95 2.56
C LEU A 129 10.31 -1.30 3.24
N VAL A 130 9.48 -0.60 2.47
CA VAL A 130 8.33 0.14 2.97
C VAL A 130 7.11 -0.11 2.10
N SER A 131 6.02 -0.53 2.72
CA SER A 131 4.68 -0.56 2.13
C SER A 131 4.04 0.81 2.27
N ILE A 132 3.37 1.26 1.22
CA ILE A 132 2.69 2.55 1.18
C ILE A 132 1.26 2.33 0.73
N VAL A 133 0.30 2.71 1.57
CA VAL A 133 -1.14 2.62 1.31
C VAL A 133 -1.74 4.00 1.41
N ALA A 134 -2.33 4.50 0.31
CA ALA A 134 -3.04 5.77 0.29
C ALA A 134 -4.55 5.54 0.39
N ASN A 135 -5.23 6.25 1.30
CA ASN A 135 -6.67 6.18 1.46
C ASN A 135 -7.35 7.32 0.71
N LEU A 136 -8.22 7.00 -0.25
CA LEU A 136 -8.83 7.98 -1.14
C LEU A 136 -10.22 8.43 -0.71
N ASN A 137 -10.92 7.67 0.14
CA ASN A 137 -12.23 8.06 0.68
C ASN A 137 -12.45 7.45 2.07
N GLU A 138 -13.40 8.01 2.83
CA GLU A 138 -13.72 7.58 4.19
C GLU A 138 -15.24 7.50 4.45
N ASP A 139 -16.05 7.67 3.41
CA ASP A 139 -17.51 7.66 3.46
C ASP A 139 -18.08 6.24 3.27
N TYR A 140 -17.56 5.28 4.04
CA TYR A 140 -17.97 3.87 4.02
C TYR A 140 -18.00 3.29 5.44
N GLU A 141 -18.66 2.14 5.57
CA GLU A 141 -18.67 1.31 6.78
C GLU A 141 -17.98 -0.02 6.47
N GLY A 142 -17.27 -0.60 7.45
CA GLY A 142 -16.44 -1.79 7.27
C GLY A 142 -15.10 -1.46 6.61
N SER A 143 -14.44 -2.48 6.09
CA SER A 143 -13.13 -2.38 5.42
C SER A 143 -12.04 -1.71 6.29
N GLU A 144 -12.09 -1.90 7.60
CA GLU A 144 -11.08 -1.36 8.52
C GLU A 144 -9.72 -1.97 8.20
N PHE A 145 -8.70 -1.13 8.14
CA PHE A 145 -7.32 -1.55 7.95
C PHE A 145 -6.72 -1.94 9.31
N TYR A 146 -6.21 -3.15 9.39
CA TYR A 146 -5.47 -3.64 10.56
C TYR A 146 -4.00 -3.87 10.20
N CYS A 147 -3.10 -3.46 11.09
CA CYS A 147 -1.70 -3.81 11.03
C CYS A 147 -1.26 -4.35 12.38
N ARG A 148 -0.69 -5.57 12.39
CA ARG A 148 -0.29 -6.25 13.63
C ARG A 148 -1.44 -6.43 14.64
N GLY A 149 -2.66 -6.66 14.13
CA GLY A 149 -3.86 -6.82 14.95
C GLY A 149 -4.42 -5.53 15.56
N GLU A 150 -3.88 -4.38 15.20
CA GLU A 150 -4.40 -3.07 15.63
C GLU A 150 -5.05 -2.35 14.46
N GLU A 151 -6.21 -1.77 14.70
CA GLU A 151 -6.91 -0.93 13.74
C GLU A 151 -6.13 0.36 13.48
N ILE A 152 -5.90 0.66 12.22
CA ILE A 152 -5.31 1.92 11.76
C ILE A 152 -6.41 2.74 11.09
N LYS A 153 -6.87 3.78 11.77
CA LYS A 153 -7.89 4.69 11.22
C LYS A 153 -7.27 5.59 10.16
N LEU A 154 -7.82 5.52 8.96
CA LEU A 154 -7.38 6.31 7.82
C LEU A 154 -8.51 7.23 7.37
N LYS A 155 -8.16 8.49 7.11
CA LYS A 155 -9.03 9.51 6.52
C LYS A 155 -8.71 9.72 5.05
N THR A 156 -9.60 10.39 4.35
CA THR A 156 -9.35 10.81 2.96
C THR A 156 -8.05 11.62 2.88
N GLY A 157 -7.15 11.20 1.99
CA GLY A 157 -5.84 11.82 1.78
C GLY A 157 -4.73 11.31 2.69
N ASP A 158 -5.03 10.39 3.63
CA ASP A 158 -4.00 9.76 4.46
C ASP A 158 -3.17 8.77 3.66
N ILE A 159 -1.88 8.76 3.97
CA ILE A 159 -0.92 7.76 3.50
C ILE A 159 -0.37 7.04 4.72
N LEU A 160 -0.57 5.74 4.74
CA LEU A 160 -0.01 4.82 5.72
C LEU A 160 1.29 4.23 5.19
N LEU A 161 2.35 4.27 6.03
CA LEU A 161 3.65 3.70 5.72
C LEU A 161 4.07 2.75 6.85
N PHE A 162 4.59 1.58 6.48
CA PHE A 162 5.12 0.59 7.42
C PHE A 162 6.15 -0.32 6.72
N PRO A 163 7.04 -1.02 7.47
CA PRO A 163 7.99 -1.94 6.86
C PRO A 163 7.31 -3.11 6.15
N SER A 164 7.79 -3.47 4.94
CA SER A 164 7.21 -4.52 4.07
C SER A 164 7.69 -5.93 4.44
N ASN A 165 7.78 -6.29 5.72
CA ASN A 165 8.32 -7.59 6.13
C ASN A 165 7.33 -8.37 7.01
N PHE A 166 7.67 -9.62 7.31
CA PHE A 166 6.83 -10.55 8.08
C PHE A 166 6.45 -10.07 9.49
N MET A 167 7.14 -9.06 10.03
CA MET A 167 6.81 -8.49 11.34
C MET A 167 5.60 -7.54 11.27
N TYR A 168 5.12 -7.20 10.07
CA TYR A 168 3.98 -6.30 9.85
C TYR A 168 2.87 -7.00 9.06
N PRO A 169 2.29 -8.09 9.59
CA PRO A 169 1.09 -8.66 8.99
C PRO A 169 -0.02 -7.63 9.02
N HIS A 170 -0.78 -7.55 7.93
CA HIS A 170 -1.86 -6.60 7.79
C HIS A 170 -3.00 -7.17 6.96
N GLU A 171 -4.18 -6.61 7.16
CA GLU A 171 -5.42 -7.04 6.52
C GLU A 171 -6.38 -5.86 6.37
N VAL A 172 -7.36 -6.02 5.52
CA VAL A 172 -8.56 -5.18 5.47
C VAL A 172 -9.75 -6.07 5.73
N LYS A 173 -10.53 -5.74 6.77
CA LYS A 173 -11.71 -6.51 7.17
C LYS A 173 -12.83 -6.38 6.13
N GLU A 174 -13.82 -7.27 6.26
CA GLU A 174 -15.05 -7.26 5.47
C GLU A 174 -15.94 -6.06 5.77
#